data_41d2db8fecbccc547aaaa8624edaf3ca
#
_entry.id   41d2db8fecbccc547aaaa8624edaf3ca
#
_cell.length_a   1.000
_cell.length_b   1.000
_cell.length_c   1.000
_cell.angle_alpha   90.00
_cell.angle_beta   90.00
_cell.angle_gamma   90.00
#
_symmetry.space_group_name_H-M   'P 1'
#
loop_
_entity.id
_entity.type
_entity.pdbx_description
1 polymer ?
#
loop_
_entity_poly.entity_id
_entity_poly.type
_entity_poly.pdbx_seq_one_letter_code
_entity_poly.pdbx_strand_id
1 'polypeptide(L)'
;MPSAPRLGVPLMDRDHAAIDLLFDAAARAADSELATLLDMIAEELHDHFAREEAMMAEARIPFLFHHFELHTQLLREIEKMRREVASSDAASTRRLIEVLSLRFVADHVATADAAAARFLIGRAERPPDLTPRAARAH
;
A
#
# COMPACT_ATOMS: atom_id res chain seq x y z
N MET A 1 10.30 0.93 -13.36
CA MET A 1 9.32 0.32 -12.47
C MET A 1 7.99 1.01 -12.61
N PRO A 2 6.86 0.34 -12.36
CA PRO A 2 5.56 0.98 -12.48
C PRO A 2 5.39 2.05 -11.42
N SER A 3 4.60 3.08 -11.72
CA SER A 3 4.21 4.12 -10.79
C SER A 3 2.78 3.92 -10.35
N ALA A 4 2.48 4.18 -9.08
CA ALA A 4 1.12 4.09 -8.56
C ALA A 4 0.22 5.14 -9.21
N PRO A 5 -0.99 4.76 -9.64
CA PRO A 5 -1.95 5.72 -10.16
C PRO A 5 -2.47 6.63 -9.05
N ARG A 6 -2.85 7.85 -9.39
CA ARG A 6 -3.54 8.73 -8.46
C ARG A 6 -4.98 8.24 -8.27
N LEU A 7 -5.36 8.08 -7.01
CA LEU A 7 -6.68 7.56 -6.65
C LEU A 7 -7.66 8.64 -6.18
N GLY A 8 -7.15 9.86 -5.93
CA GLY A 8 -7.97 10.98 -5.48
C GLY A 8 -8.17 11.05 -3.97
N VAL A 9 -7.52 10.19 -3.19
CA VAL A 9 -7.51 10.22 -1.73
C VAL A 9 -6.14 10.73 -1.28
N PRO A 10 -6.04 11.93 -0.70
CA PRO A 10 -4.74 12.58 -0.43
C PRO A 10 -3.75 11.73 0.36
N LEU A 11 -4.19 11.02 1.39
CA LEU A 11 -3.31 10.16 2.19
C LEU A 11 -2.73 9.03 1.33
N MET A 12 -3.56 8.35 0.55
CA MET A 12 -3.12 7.27 -0.33
C MET A 12 -2.14 7.79 -1.38
N ASP A 13 -2.49 8.87 -2.07
CA ASP A 13 -1.67 9.42 -3.15
C ASP A 13 -0.31 9.90 -2.64
N ARG A 14 -0.27 10.54 -1.47
CA ARG A 14 0.97 10.97 -0.84
C ARG A 14 1.87 9.78 -0.47
N ASP A 15 1.31 8.77 0.19
CA ASP A 15 2.08 7.60 0.62
C ASP A 15 2.54 6.76 -0.58
N HIS A 16 1.68 6.58 -1.58
CA HIS A 16 2.06 5.86 -2.81
C HIS A 16 3.18 6.57 -3.55
N ALA A 17 3.17 7.90 -3.61
CA ALA A 17 4.25 8.67 -4.23
C ALA A 17 5.58 8.51 -3.48
N ALA A 18 5.55 8.49 -2.15
CA ALA A 18 6.75 8.26 -1.33
C ALA A 18 7.31 6.84 -1.55
N ILE A 19 6.45 5.84 -1.65
CA ILE A 19 6.86 4.46 -1.93
C ILE A 19 7.43 4.34 -3.34
N ASP A 20 6.82 4.98 -4.34
CA ASP A 20 7.34 5.01 -5.71
C ASP A 20 8.76 5.58 -5.77
N LEU A 21 9.05 6.63 -5.01
CA LEU A 21 10.39 7.21 -4.94
C LEU A 21 11.41 6.22 -4.39
N LEU A 22 11.03 5.40 -3.42
CA LEU A 22 11.91 4.36 -2.87
C LEU A 22 12.18 3.25 -3.89
N PHE A 23 11.18 2.81 -4.63
CA PHE A 23 11.37 1.84 -5.71
C PHE A 23 12.25 2.40 -6.82
N ASP A 24 12.06 3.66 -7.20
CA ASP A 24 12.91 4.33 -8.20
C ASP A 24 14.35 4.45 -7.73
N ALA A 25 14.56 4.77 -6.45
CA ALA A 25 15.89 4.82 -5.85
C ALA A 25 16.55 3.43 -5.91
N ALA A 26 15.82 2.37 -5.60
CA ALA A 26 16.33 1.00 -5.66
C ALA A 26 16.71 0.60 -7.10
N ALA A 27 15.95 1.04 -8.10
CA ALA A 27 16.26 0.77 -9.51
C ALA A 27 17.59 1.39 -9.95
N ARG A 28 17.99 2.50 -9.34
CA ARG A 28 19.22 3.25 -9.67
C ARG A 28 20.36 3.03 -8.69
N ALA A 29 20.13 2.29 -7.61
CA ALA A 29 21.09 2.13 -6.53
C ALA A 29 22.29 1.27 -6.93
N ALA A 30 23.43 1.51 -6.27
CA ALA A 30 24.56 0.61 -6.29
C ALA A 30 24.18 -0.72 -5.59
N ASP A 31 24.84 -1.80 -5.97
CA ASP A 31 24.56 -3.13 -5.40
C ASP A 31 24.64 -3.14 -3.87
N SER A 32 25.59 -2.43 -3.29
CA SER A 32 25.80 -2.34 -1.84
C SER A 32 24.67 -1.63 -1.09
N GLU A 33 23.78 -0.91 -1.79
CA GLU A 33 22.69 -0.12 -1.19
C GLU A 33 21.35 -0.87 -1.19
N LEU A 34 21.25 -1.97 -1.94
CA LEU A 34 19.97 -2.65 -2.18
C LEU A 34 19.31 -3.17 -0.92
N ALA A 35 20.07 -3.78 -0.02
CA ALA A 35 19.54 -4.32 1.22
C ALA A 35 18.96 -3.22 2.12
N THR A 36 19.66 -2.09 2.22
CA THR A 36 19.20 -0.92 2.99
C THR A 36 17.92 -0.34 2.38
N LEU A 37 17.86 -0.23 1.06
CA LEU A 37 16.67 0.27 0.38
C LEU A 37 15.48 -0.67 0.54
N LEU A 38 15.69 -1.97 0.50
CA LEU A 38 14.61 -2.94 0.77
C LEU A 38 14.06 -2.78 2.19
N ASP A 39 14.95 -2.55 3.18
CA ASP A 39 14.53 -2.27 4.56
C ASP A 39 13.70 -0.99 4.64
N MET A 40 14.11 0.07 3.94
CA MET A 40 13.37 1.33 3.88
C MET A 40 12.00 1.16 3.22
N ILE A 41 11.92 0.40 2.15
CA ILE A 41 10.66 0.08 1.47
C ILE A 41 9.73 -0.70 2.42
N ALA A 42 10.26 -1.70 3.10
CA ALA A 42 9.49 -2.51 4.05
C ALA A 42 8.91 -1.65 5.18
N GLU A 43 9.72 -0.78 5.75
CA GLU A 43 9.30 0.13 6.82
C GLU A 43 8.21 1.10 6.34
N GLU A 44 8.39 1.70 5.17
CA GLU A 44 7.39 2.62 4.61
C GLU A 44 6.07 1.90 4.28
N LEU A 45 6.12 0.69 3.76
CA LEU A 45 4.92 -0.11 3.52
C LEU A 45 4.19 -0.46 4.81
N HIS A 46 4.92 -0.82 5.86
CA HIS A 46 4.34 -1.05 7.18
C HIS A 46 3.59 0.17 7.69
N ASP A 47 4.23 1.33 7.66
CA ASP A 47 3.65 2.58 8.15
C ASP A 47 2.46 3.01 7.29
N HIS A 48 2.58 2.89 5.97
CA HIS A 48 1.49 3.20 5.05
C HIS A 48 0.27 2.33 5.31
N PHE A 49 0.45 1.02 5.44
CA PHE A 49 -0.66 0.11 5.71
C PHE A 49 -1.36 0.42 7.02
N ALA A 50 -0.60 0.77 8.06
CA ALA A 50 -1.18 1.16 9.35
C ALA A 50 -2.03 2.44 9.22
N ARG A 51 -1.53 3.46 8.51
CA ARG A 51 -2.27 4.71 8.27
C ARG A 51 -3.54 4.47 7.45
N GLU A 52 -3.43 3.67 6.40
CA GLU A 52 -4.54 3.34 5.52
C GLU A 52 -5.62 2.55 6.24
N GLU A 53 -5.24 1.54 7.02
CA GLU A 53 -6.16 0.74 7.82
C GLU A 53 -6.91 1.60 8.85
N ALA A 54 -6.24 2.52 9.51
CA ALA A 54 -6.87 3.45 10.44
C ALA A 54 -7.92 4.34 9.74
N MET A 55 -7.58 4.86 8.56
CA MET A 55 -8.49 5.67 7.75
C MET A 55 -9.72 4.86 7.29
N MET A 56 -9.49 3.65 6.82
CA MET A 56 -10.56 2.75 6.35
C MET A 56 -11.48 2.33 7.50
N ALA A 57 -10.92 2.06 8.68
CA ALA A 57 -11.70 1.71 9.87
C ALA A 57 -12.57 2.89 10.34
N GLU A 58 -12.03 4.10 10.34
CA GLU A 58 -12.78 5.30 10.67
C GLU A 58 -13.94 5.53 9.70
N ALA A 59 -13.72 5.29 8.42
CA ALA A 59 -14.73 5.39 7.37
C ALA A 59 -15.72 4.21 7.37
N ARG A 60 -15.49 3.18 8.18
CA ARG A 60 -16.33 1.97 8.28
C ARG A 60 -16.52 1.29 6.94
N ILE A 61 -15.44 1.10 6.20
CA ILE A 61 -15.46 0.40 4.90
C ILE A 61 -15.91 -1.04 5.11
N PRO A 62 -16.96 -1.52 4.39
CA PRO A 62 -17.50 -2.87 4.62
C PRO A 62 -16.51 -4.01 4.33
N PHE A 63 -15.55 -3.79 3.42
CA PHE A 63 -14.54 -4.78 3.03
C PHE A 63 -13.19 -4.58 3.72
N LEU A 64 -13.14 -3.86 4.84
CA LEU A 64 -11.93 -3.59 5.60
C LEU A 64 -11.16 -4.87 5.94
N PHE A 65 -11.87 -5.90 6.39
CA PHE A 65 -11.24 -7.15 6.82
C PHE A 65 -10.48 -7.84 5.69
N HIS A 66 -11.07 -7.87 4.50
CA HIS A 66 -10.42 -8.42 3.31
C HIS A 66 -9.19 -7.59 2.92
N HIS A 67 -9.28 -6.27 2.95
CA HIS A 67 -8.17 -5.37 2.65
C HIS A 67 -7.02 -5.57 3.65
N PHE A 68 -7.35 -5.71 4.92
CA PHE A 68 -6.41 -6.02 5.99
C PHE A 68 -5.66 -7.34 5.72
N GLU A 69 -6.35 -8.38 5.27
CA GLU A 69 -5.72 -9.65 4.90
C GLU A 69 -4.72 -9.50 3.75
N LEU A 70 -5.05 -8.68 2.75
CA LEU A 70 -4.14 -8.40 1.63
C LEU A 70 -2.87 -7.71 2.11
N HIS A 71 -2.97 -6.76 3.02
CA HIS A 71 -1.81 -6.13 3.66
C HIS A 71 -0.95 -7.15 4.40
N THR A 72 -1.59 -8.02 5.17
CA THR A 72 -0.87 -9.07 5.92
C THR A 72 -0.09 -9.98 4.99
N GLN A 73 -0.67 -10.38 3.87
CA GLN A 73 0.01 -11.21 2.87
C GLN A 73 1.22 -10.50 2.27
N LEU A 74 1.08 -9.23 1.89
CA LEU A 74 2.18 -8.42 1.35
C LEU A 74 3.32 -8.27 2.37
N LEU A 75 2.99 -8.00 3.62
CA LEU A 75 4.01 -7.88 4.68
C LEU A 75 4.75 -9.19 4.92
N ARG A 76 4.08 -10.32 4.85
CA ARG A 76 4.73 -11.63 4.93
C ARG A 76 5.69 -11.88 3.76
N GLU A 77 5.30 -11.50 2.56
CA GLU A 77 6.16 -11.60 1.37
C GLU A 77 7.40 -10.73 1.51
N ILE A 78 7.24 -9.51 1.99
CA ILE A 78 8.35 -8.58 2.24
C ILE A 78 9.33 -9.16 3.25
N GLU A 79 8.84 -9.71 4.36
CA GLU A 79 9.70 -10.30 5.38
C GLU A 79 10.45 -11.53 4.84
N LYS A 80 9.80 -12.33 4.00
CA LYS A 80 10.47 -13.43 3.30
C LYS A 80 11.57 -12.92 2.38
N MET A 81 11.32 -11.89 1.60
CA MET A 81 12.33 -11.26 0.73
C MET A 81 13.52 -10.72 1.52
N ARG A 82 13.28 -10.08 2.66
CA ARG A 82 14.34 -9.56 3.53
C ARG A 82 15.25 -10.67 4.04
N ARG A 83 14.69 -11.83 4.37
CA ARG A 83 15.48 -13.00 4.77
C ARG A 83 16.28 -13.58 3.60
N GLU A 84 15.69 -13.64 2.41
CA GLU A 84 16.35 -14.17 1.21
C GLU A 84 17.51 -13.28 0.75
N VAL A 85 17.39 -11.97 0.89
CA VAL A 85 18.41 -11.01 0.49
C VAL A 85 19.73 -11.22 1.22
N ALA A 86 19.71 -11.70 2.46
CA ALA A 86 20.91 -11.97 3.24
C ALA A 86 21.85 -12.99 2.57
N SER A 87 21.31 -13.87 1.72
CA SER A 87 22.07 -14.92 1.00
C SER A 87 21.98 -14.80 -0.51
N SER A 88 21.40 -13.70 -1.05
CA SER A 88 21.21 -13.49 -2.48
C SER A 88 22.30 -12.60 -3.08
N ASP A 89 22.59 -12.79 -4.36
CA ASP A 89 23.39 -11.83 -5.12
C ASP A 89 22.58 -10.57 -5.47
N ALA A 90 23.27 -9.53 -5.93
CA ALA A 90 22.63 -8.25 -6.26
C ALA A 90 21.58 -8.39 -7.36
N ALA A 91 21.82 -9.23 -8.38
CA ALA A 91 20.88 -9.43 -9.47
C ALA A 91 19.58 -10.07 -8.98
N SER A 92 19.67 -11.05 -8.09
CA SER A 92 18.51 -11.70 -7.47
C SER A 92 17.75 -10.74 -6.56
N THR A 93 18.46 -9.94 -5.79
CA THR A 93 17.87 -8.89 -4.94
C THR A 93 17.09 -7.87 -5.78
N ARG A 94 17.65 -7.42 -6.91
CA ARG A 94 16.97 -6.51 -7.83
C ARG A 94 15.67 -7.09 -8.36
N ARG A 95 15.67 -8.38 -8.74
CA ARG A 95 14.46 -9.06 -9.19
C ARG A 95 13.39 -9.15 -8.10
N LEU A 96 13.79 -9.41 -6.86
CA LEU A 96 12.85 -9.43 -5.74
C LEU A 96 12.19 -8.07 -5.54
N ILE A 97 12.96 -7.00 -5.60
CA ILE A 97 12.44 -5.63 -5.48
C ILE A 97 11.50 -5.30 -6.64
N GLU A 98 11.84 -5.69 -7.86
CA GLU A 98 10.95 -5.53 -9.02
C GLU A 98 9.62 -6.26 -8.84
N VAL A 99 9.66 -7.51 -8.41
CA VAL A 99 8.45 -8.31 -8.14
C VAL A 99 7.60 -7.64 -7.07
N LEU A 100 8.22 -7.15 -6.00
CA LEU A 100 7.52 -6.43 -4.95
C LEU A 100 6.83 -5.17 -5.48
N SER A 101 7.53 -4.40 -6.30
CA SER A 101 6.96 -3.20 -6.94
C SER A 101 5.72 -3.54 -7.78
N LEU A 102 5.78 -4.58 -8.59
CA LEU A 102 4.66 -5.04 -9.40
C LEU A 102 3.48 -5.49 -8.54
N ARG A 103 3.74 -6.27 -7.52
CA ARG A 103 2.70 -6.74 -6.60
C ARG A 103 2.03 -5.61 -5.85
N PHE A 104 2.79 -4.64 -5.40
CA PHE A 104 2.24 -3.50 -4.70
C PHE A 104 1.47 -2.57 -5.66
N VAL A 105 2.09 -2.13 -6.75
CA VAL A 105 1.50 -1.13 -7.64
C VAL A 105 0.42 -1.73 -8.53
N ALA A 106 0.73 -2.78 -9.30
CA ALA A 106 -0.20 -3.31 -10.29
C ALA A 106 -1.31 -4.16 -9.66
N ASP A 107 -0.98 -4.95 -8.63
CA ASP A 107 -1.97 -5.84 -8.03
C ASP A 107 -2.71 -5.17 -6.87
N HIS A 108 -2.01 -4.56 -5.93
CA HIS A 108 -2.65 -4.01 -4.72
C HIS A 108 -3.24 -2.62 -4.93
N VAL A 109 -2.43 -1.65 -5.34
CA VAL A 109 -2.89 -0.25 -5.50
C VAL A 109 -3.96 -0.14 -6.58
N ALA A 110 -3.73 -0.73 -7.73
CA ALA A 110 -4.65 -0.64 -8.86
C ALA A 110 -5.98 -1.39 -8.65
N THR A 111 -6.06 -2.28 -7.68
CA THR A 111 -7.27 -3.06 -7.37
C THR A 111 -7.85 -2.74 -5.99
N ALA A 112 -7.21 -3.19 -4.93
CA ALA A 112 -7.72 -3.05 -3.56
C ALA A 112 -7.79 -1.59 -3.10
N ASP A 113 -6.71 -0.82 -3.30
CA ASP A 113 -6.69 0.58 -2.91
C ASP A 113 -7.62 1.41 -3.79
N ALA A 114 -7.70 1.11 -5.08
CA ALA A 114 -8.64 1.78 -5.99
C ALA A 114 -10.09 1.55 -5.55
N ALA A 115 -10.46 0.36 -5.11
CA ALA A 115 -11.79 0.06 -4.59
C ALA A 115 -12.07 0.85 -3.30
N ALA A 116 -11.11 0.90 -2.39
CA ALA A 116 -11.22 1.68 -1.16
C ALA A 116 -11.36 3.19 -1.46
N ALA A 117 -10.56 3.71 -2.40
CA ALA A 117 -10.63 5.11 -2.82
C ALA A 117 -12.01 5.46 -3.38
N ARG A 118 -12.58 4.62 -4.24
CA ARG A 118 -13.93 4.84 -4.78
C ARG A 118 -14.98 4.92 -3.69
N PHE A 119 -14.89 4.06 -2.69
CA PHE A 119 -15.80 4.10 -1.54
C PHE A 119 -15.65 5.40 -0.75
N LEU A 120 -14.41 5.80 -0.45
CA LEU A 120 -14.13 7.01 0.32
C LEU A 120 -14.59 8.27 -0.41
N ILE A 121 -14.33 8.39 -1.71
CA ILE A 121 -14.75 9.52 -2.54
C ILE A 121 -16.28 9.56 -2.64
N GLY A 122 -16.93 8.44 -2.92
CA GLY A 122 -18.38 8.35 -3.01
C GLY A 122 -19.07 8.73 -1.70
N ARG A 123 -18.47 8.37 -0.56
CA ARG A 123 -18.98 8.75 0.75
C ARG A 123 -18.85 10.26 1.01
N ALA A 124 -17.74 10.87 0.64
CA ALA A 124 -17.50 12.31 0.79
C ALA A 124 -18.44 13.15 -0.07
N GLU A 125 -18.87 12.64 -1.23
CA GLU A 125 -19.78 13.31 -2.17
C GLU A 125 -21.26 13.13 -1.82
N ARG A 126 -21.59 12.23 -0.85
CA ARG A 126 -22.99 12.05 -0.43
C ARG A 126 -23.48 13.28 0.34
N PRO A 127 -24.76 13.69 0.12
CA PRO A 127 -25.36 14.70 0.95
C PRO A 127 -25.38 14.24 2.42
N PRO A 128 -25.35 15.18 3.39
CA PRO A 128 -25.47 14.82 4.80
C PRO A 128 -26.73 14.00 5.05
N ASP A 129 -26.60 12.94 5.85
CA ASP A 129 -27.76 12.17 6.28
C ASP A 129 -28.50 12.94 7.37
N LEU A 130 -29.66 13.47 7.03
CA LEU A 130 -30.53 14.25 7.93
C LEU A 130 -31.53 13.38 8.70
N THR A 131 -31.49 12.06 8.52
CA THR A 131 -32.36 11.13 9.25
C THR A 131 -32.03 11.16 10.74
N PRO A 132 -33.04 11.27 11.64
CA PRO A 132 -32.79 11.22 13.08
C PRO A 132 -32.08 9.91 13.47
N ARG A 133 -31.16 10.01 14.44
CA ARG A 133 -30.35 8.87 14.86
C ARG A 133 -31.17 7.64 15.26
N ALA A 134 -32.31 7.84 15.91
CA ALA A 134 -33.22 6.75 16.30
C ALA A 134 -33.77 5.99 15.10
N ALA A 135 -34.06 6.66 13.98
CA ALA A 135 -34.53 6.02 12.74
C ALA A 135 -33.41 5.31 12.01
N ARG A 136 -32.14 5.73 12.18
CA ARG A 136 -30.98 5.10 11.58
C ARG A 136 -30.52 3.82 12.29
N ALA A 137 -31.02 3.55 13.48
CA ALA A 137 -30.64 2.38 14.27
C ALA A 137 -31.29 1.06 13.80
N HIS A 138 -32.10 1.11 12.75
CA HIS A 138 -32.80 -0.05 12.18
C HIS A 138 -32.18 -0.63 10.94
#